data_2ba312bc3788af509d0e87b34165e2b9
#
_entry.id   2ba312bc3788af509d0e87b34165e2b9
#
_cell.length_a   1.000
_cell.length_b   1.000
_cell.length_c   1.000
_cell.angle_alpha   90.00
_cell.angle_beta   90.00
_cell.angle_gamma   90.00
#
_symmetry.space_group_name_H-M   'P 1'
#
loop_
_entity.id
_entity.type
_entity.pdbx_description
1 polymer ?
#
loop_
_entity_poly.entity_id
_entity_poly.type
_entity_poly.pdbx_seq_one_letter_code
_entity_poly.pdbx_strand_id
1 'polypeptide(L)'
;MIRCIHLWTGDDQQSHFEEGHIALDPGQRGDLLTGKLATASVSFQETKSGGAFAWHTAPARQLVITLSGTLDFQTREGRHFRLAPGDILFAEDTRGSGHSWTLVDDQPWRRAYVILASTASVPFHPRPAGA
;
A
#
# COMPACT_ATOMS: atom_id res chain seq x y z
N MET A 1 -11.37 6.48 -9.48
CA MET A 1 -11.18 5.87 -8.13
C MET A 1 -9.74 5.41 -8.00
N ILE A 2 -9.11 5.69 -6.88
CA ILE A 2 -7.74 5.26 -6.60
C ILE A 2 -7.79 4.07 -5.65
N ARG A 3 -7.45 2.88 -6.17
CA ARG A 3 -7.47 1.65 -5.37
C ARG A 3 -6.37 1.70 -4.31
N CYS A 4 -6.70 1.31 -3.10
CA CYS A 4 -5.77 1.29 -1.97
C CYS A 4 -5.97 0.01 -1.15
N ILE A 5 -4.86 -0.60 -0.77
CA ILE A 5 -4.85 -1.69 0.20
C ILE A 5 -4.31 -1.12 1.51
N HIS A 6 -5.07 -1.27 2.58
CA HIS A 6 -4.62 -0.92 3.92
C HIS A 6 -4.08 -2.17 4.62
N LEU A 7 -2.82 -2.13 5.01
CA LEU A 7 -2.09 -3.24 5.63
C LEU A 7 -1.63 -2.77 7.02
N TRP A 8 -2.03 -3.50 8.08
CA TRP A 8 -1.72 -3.09 9.46
C TRP A 8 -1.38 -4.31 10.32
N THR A 9 -0.82 -4.07 11.50
CA THR A 9 -0.57 -5.10 12.51
C THR A 9 -1.74 -5.17 13.48
N GLY A 10 -2.38 -6.33 13.60
CA GLY A 10 -3.46 -6.56 14.56
C GLY A 10 -2.95 -6.84 15.97
N ASP A 11 -3.88 -6.97 16.91
CA ASP A 11 -3.57 -7.30 18.31
C ASP A 11 -2.92 -8.68 18.44
N ASP A 12 -3.14 -9.55 17.46
CA ASP A 12 -2.54 -10.89 17.37
C ASP A 12 -1.08 -10.87 16.88
N GLN A 13 -0.50 -9.68 16.65
CA GLN A 13 0.84 -9.48 16.08
C GLN A 13 0.97 -10.02 14.66
N GLN A 14 -0.13 -10.17 13.94
CA GLN A 14 -0.16 -10.59 12.54
C GLN A 14 -0.50 -9.40 11.65
N SER A 15 0.04 -9.40 10.43
CA SER A 15 -0.37 -8.43 9.42
C SER A 15 -1.73 -8.82 8.84
N HIS A 16 -2.62 -7.84 8.77
CA HIS A 16 -3.96 -7.94 8.18
C HIS A 16 -4.13 -6.89 7.11
N PHE A 17 -5.03 -7.11 6.16
CA PHE A 17 -5.30 -6.09 5.15
C PHE A 17 -6.78 -6.00 4.79
N GLU A 18 -7.15 -4.82 4.32
CA GLU A 18 -8.44 -4.54 3.70
C GLU A 18 -8.23 -3.89 2.35
N GLU A 19 -9.04 -4.28 1.38
CA GLU A 19 -9.10 -3.63 0.08
C GLU A 19 -10.09 -2.46 0.12
N GLY A 20 -9.75 -1.37 -0.53
CA GLY A 20 -10.60 -0.19 -0.58
C GLY A 20 -10.07 0.82 -1.57
N HIS A 21 -10.26 2.08 -1.26
CA HIS A 21 -9.80 3.19 -2.11
C HIS A 21 -9.48 4.41 -1.26
N ILE A 22 -8.77 5.36 -1.86
CA ILE A 22 -8.58 6.68 -1.28
C ILE A 22 -9.88 7.47 -1.46
N ALA A 23 -10.45 7.96 -0.36
CA ALA A 23 -11.67 8.76 -0.42
C ALA A 23 -11.33 10.14 -1.00
N LEU A 24 -12.02 10.49 -2.07
CA LEU A 24 -11.83 11.76 -2.77
C LEU A 24 -13.11 12.59 -2.65
N ASP A 25 -12.95 13.89 -2.42
CA ASP A 25 -14.06 14.83 -2.32
C ASP A 25 -14.14 15.71 -3.58
N PRO A 26 -15.35 16.15 -3.96
CA PRO A 26 -15.49 17.04 -5.11
C PRO A 26 -14.72 18.35 -4.91
N GLY A 27 -14.03 18.77 -5.97
CA GLY A 27 -13.35 20.04 -6.06
C GLY A 27 -13.90 20.87 -7.20
N GLN A 28 -13.09 21.77 -7.73
CA GLN A 28 -13.45 22.62 -8.86
C GLN A 28 -13.13 21.91 -10.18
N ARG A 29 -13.77 22.32 -11.25
CA ARG A 29 -13.49 21.86 -12.63
C ARG A 29 -13.63 20.35 -12.82
N GLY A 30 -14.52 19.70 -12.06
CA GLY A 30 -14.67 18.26 -12.13
C GLY A 30 -13.59 17.47 -11.41
N ASP A 31 -12.71 18.12 -10.68
CA ASP A 31 -11.69 17.44 -9.89
C ASP A 31 -12.30 16.72 -8.70
N LEU A 32 -11.70 15.57 -8.37
CA LEU A 32 -11.89 14.89 -7.11
C LEU A 32 -10.55 14.86 -6.41
N LEU A 33 -10.48 15.22 -5.14
CA LEU A 33 -9.21 15.38 -4.44
C LEU A 33 -9.31 15.04 -2.96
N THR A 34 -8.14 14.81 -2.35
CA THR A 34 -7.98 14.75 -0.90
C THR A 34 -7.47 16.09 -0.39
N GLY A 35 -7.52 16.30 0.92
CA GLY A 35 -6.63 17.26 1.57
C GLY A 35 -5.17 16.84 1.41
N LYS A 36 -4.25 17.73 1.76
CA LYS A 36 -2.82 17.43 1.70
C LYS A 36 -2.41 16.64 2.92
N LEU A 37 -1.67 15.56 2.71
CA LEU A 37 -1.16 14.73 3.81
C LEU A 37 0.25 15.22 4.16
N ALA A 38 0.49 15.42 5.46
CA ALA A 38 1.82 15.75 5.93
C ALA A 38 2.75 14.55 5.78
N THR A 39 3.93 14.75 5.18
CA THR A 39 4.89 13.69 4.90
C THR A 39 6.24 14.01 5.51
N ALA A 40 7.00 12.95 5.86
CA ALA A 40 8.37 13.08 6.33
C ALA A 40 9.37 12.99 5.17
N SER A 41 9.11 12.12 4.19
CA SER A 41 10.01 11.94 3.04
C SER A 41 9.30 11.27 1.88
N VAL A 42 9.92 11.44 0.70
CA VAL A 42 9.54 10.70 -0.52
C VAL A 42 10.83 10.11 -1.10
N SER A 43 10.77 8.84 -1.52
CA SER A 43 11.89 8.18 -2.20
C SER A 43 11.35 7.28 -3.31
N PHE A 44 12.23 6.90 -4.23
CA PHE A 44 11.88 6.04 -5.36
C PHE A 44 12.80 4.82 -5.36
N GLN A 45 12.24 3.68 -5.78
CA GLN A 45 12.99 2.44 -5.81
C GLN A 45 12.56 1.59 -7.01
N GLU A 46 13.49 0.81 -7.54
CA GLU A 46 13.23 -0.12 -8.63
C GLU A 46 13.82 -1.48 -8.27
N THR A 47 13.01 -2.52 -8.44
CA THR A 47 13.44 -3.92 -8.30
C THR A 47 13.28 -4.60 -9.65
N LYS A 48 14.31 -5.30 -10.09
CA LYS A 48 14.30 -6.02 -11.38
C LYS A 48 13.21 -7.08 -11.40
N SER A 49 12.72 -7.39 -12.60
CA SER A 49 11.78 -8.49 -12.82
C SER A 49 12.31 -9.78 -12.17
N GLY A 50 11.41 -10.61 -11.64
CA GLY A 50 11.76 -11.83 -10.91
C GLY A 50 12.13 -11.58 -9.45
N GLY A 51 12.12 -10.33 -8.98
CA GLY A 51 12.44 -9.99 -7.60
C GLY A 51 11.38 -10.46 -6.62
N ALA A 52 11.81 -10.63 -5.39
CA ALA A 52 10.96 -11.02 -4.28
C ALA A 52 11.56 -10.51 -2.98
N PHE A 53 10.74 -10.41 -1.95
CA PHE A 53 11.21 -10.10 -0.61
C PHE A 53 10.50 -11.03 0.38
N ALA A 54 11.31 -11.70 1.20
CA ALA A 54 10.81 -12.59 2.24
C ALA A 54 10.13 -11.80 3.36
N TRP A 55 9.65 -12.50 4.37
CA TRP A 55 8.89 -11.93 5.47
C TRP A 55 9.58 -10.75 6.14
N HIS A 56 8.94 -9.61 6.14
CA HIS A 56 9.43 -8.38 6.74
C HIS A 56 8.26 -7.48 7.13
N THR A 57 8.50 -6.53 8.02
CA THR A 57 7.53 -5.50 8.39
C THR A 57 7.80 -4.22 7.60
N ALA A 58 6.81 -3.33 7.55
CA ALA A 58 7.04 -2.00 7.02
C ALA A 58 8.01 -1.24 7.94
N PRO A 59 9.04 -0.57 7.38
CA PRO A 59 10.00 0.15 8.22
C PRO A 59 9.42 1.39 8.89
N ALA A 60 8.34 1.92 8.31
CA ALA A 60 7.63 3.09 8.80
C ALA A 60 6.20 3.06 8.27
N ARG A 61 5.35 3.87 8.85
CA ARG A 61 3.99 4.11 8.35
C ARG A 61 4.09 4.88 7.04
N GLN A 62 3.66 4.29 5.93
CA GLN A 62 3.97 4.82 4.62
C GLN A 62 2.92 4.47 3.57
N LEU A 63 2.91 5.26 2.48
CA LEU A 63 2.23 4.90 1.24
C LEU A 63 3.26 4.38 0.25
N VAL A 64 2.92 3.28 -0.42
CA VAL A 64 3.71 2.75 -1.54
C VAL A 64 2.89 2.90 -2.81
N ILE A 65 3.38 3.71 -3.73
CA ILE A 65 2.69 4.01 -4.98
C ILE A 65 3.36 3.21 -6.09
N THR A 66 2.66 2.22 -6.65
CA THR A 66 3.20 1.37 -7.70
C THR A 66 3.10 2.08 -9.04
N LEU A 67 4.24 2.22 -9.72
CA LEU A 67 4.36 2.88 -11.02
C LEU A 67 4.48 1.86 -12.16
N SER A 68 5.10 0.71 -11.92
CA SER A 68 5.19 -0.40 -12.88
C SER A 68 5.31 -1.72 -12.13
N GLY A 69 4.99 -2.81 -12.81
CA GLY A 69 5.06 -4.15 -12.25
C GLY A 69 3.76 -4.57 -11.57
N THR A 70 3.57 -5.87 -11.49
CA THR A 70 2.47 -6.49 -10.76
C THR A 70 3.04 -7.37 -9.67
N LEU A 71 2.55 -7.20 -8.45
CA LEU A 71 3.07 -7.88 -7.27
C LEU A 71 1.98 -8.69 -6.59
N ASP A 72 2.39 -9.84 -6.07
CA ASP A 72 1.58 -10.64 -5.17
C ASP A 72 2.15 -10.49 -3.76
N PHE A 73 1.33 -9.97 -2.86
CA PHE A 73 1.64 -9.83 -1.43
C PHE A 73 0.96 -10.94 -0.65
N GLN A 74 1.62 -11.42 0.38
CA GLN A 74 1.10 -12.48 1.23
C GLN A 74 1.29 -12.15 2.71
N THR A 75 0.27 -12.42 3.52
CA THR A 75 0.36 -12.39 4.98
C THR A 75 0.57 -13.80 5.53
N ARG A 76 0.98 -13.92 6.80
CA ARG A 76 1.23 -15.20 7.45
C ARG A 76 0.00 -16.11 7.53
N GLU A 77 -1.20 -15.52 7.49
CA GLU A 77 -2.46 -16.30 7.44
C GLU A 77 -2.69 -16.99 6.08
N GLY A 78 -1.84 -16.73 5.10
CA GLY A 78 -2.01 -17.28 3.75
C GLY A 78 -2.96 -16.48 2.88
N ARG A 79 -3.33 -15.27 3.28
CA ARG A 79 -4.12 -14.36 2.45
C ARG A 79 -3.22 -13.59 1.50
N HIS A 80 -3.72 -13.33 0.31
CA HIS A 80 -2.99 -12.66 -0.75
C HIS A 80 -3.74 -11.43 -1.24
N PHE A 81 -2.99 -10.43 -1.69
CA PHE A 81 -3.52 -9.34 -2.50
C PHE A 81 -2.52 -8.97 -3.59
N ARG A 82 -3.02 -8.40 -4.67
CA ARG A 82 -2.18 -7.94 -5.78
C ARG A 82 -2.17 -6.42 -5.87
N LEU A 83 -0.99 -5.90 -6.24
CA LEU A 83 -0.80 -4.50 -6.61
C LEU A 83 -0.40 -4.44 -8.07
N ALA A 84 -1.00 -3.50 -8.79
CA ALA A 84 -0.72 -3.20 -10.18
C ALA A 84 -0.41 -1.70 -10.31
N PRO A 85 0.12 -1.24 -11.47
CA PRO A 85 0.40 0.18 -11.66
C PRO A 85 -0.81 1.07 -11.34
N GLY A 86 -0.58 2.12 -10.54
CA GLY A 86 -1.62 3.02 -10.07
C GLY A 86 -2.22 2.65 -8.72
N ASP A 87 -1.99 1.43 -8.24
CA ASP A 87 -2.47 1.03 -6.91
C ASP A 87 -1.60 1.60 -5.81
N ILE A 88 -2.23 1.85 -4.66
CA ILE A 88 -1.55 2.37 -3.48
C ILE A 88 -1.63 1.33 -2.37
N LEU A 89 -0.49 1.07 -1.73
CA LEU A 89 -0.42 0.30 -0.49
C LEU A 89 -0.24 1.28 0.67
N PHE A 90 -1.18 1.28 1.59
CA PHE A 90 -1.05 2.00 2.85
C PHE A 90 -0.53 1.01 3.89
N ALA A 91 0.78 1.01 4.11
CA ALA A 91 1.47 0.05 4.98
C ALA A 91 1.69 0.63 6.36
N GLU A 92 1.09 -0.02 7.36
CA GLU A 92 1.23 0.31 8.78
C GLU A 92 1.66 -0.90 9.61
N ASP A 93 1.98 -2.02 8.99
CA ASP A 93 2.40 -3.24 9.70
C ASP A 93 3.87 -3.15 10.11
N THR A 94 4.15 -2.23 11.02
CA THR A 94 5.51 -1.89 11.47
C THR A 94 6.08 -2.85 12.51
N ARG A 95 5.30 -3.85 12.93
CA ARG A 95 5.70 -4.84 13.93
C ARG A 95 5.04 -6.18 13.64
N GLY A 96 5.42 -7.21 14.37
CA GLY A 96 4.80 -8.53 14.29
C GLY A 96 5.31 -9.37 13.14
N SER A 97 4.44 -10.22 12.58
CA SER A 97 4.82 -11.26 11.61
C SER A 97 5.20 -10.72 10.23
N GLY A 98 4.71 -9.54 9.86
CA GLY A 98 5.02 -8.94 8.57
C GLY A 98 4.33 -9.60 7.39
N HIS A 99 4.85 -9.26 6.21
CA HIS A 99 4.35 -9.73 4.92
C HIS A 99 5.51 -10.09 4.00
N SER A 100 5.21 -10.75 2.90
CA SER A 100 6.15 -11.03 1.82
C SER A 100 5.57 -10.61 0.49
N TRP A 101 6.41 -10.44 -0.54
CA TRP A 101 5.93 -10.15 -1.88
C TRP A 101 6.80 -10.78 -2.96
N THR A 102 6.18 -11.02 -4.12
CA THR A 102 6.87 -11.46 -5.33
C THR A 102 6.38 -10.66 -6.53
N LEU A 103 7.29 -10.36 -7.45
CA LEU A 103 6.92 -9.85 -8.78
C LEU A 103 6.37 -11.01 -9.61
N VAL A 104 5.18 -10.83 -10.17
CA VAL A 104 4.47 -11.91 -10.89
C VAL A 104 4.39 -11.67 -12.40
N ASP A 105 4.89 -10.53 -12.90
CA ASP A 105 5.03 -10.28 -14.33
C ASP A 105 6.52 -10.08 -14.70
N ASP A 106 6.78 -9.74 -15.96
CA ASP A 106 8.14 -9.57 -16.49
C ASP A 106 8.63 -8.12 -16.42
N GLN A 107 7.87 -7.24 -15.76
CA GLN A 107 8.24 -5.83 -15.62
C GLN A 107 9.00 -5.60 -14.32
N PRO A 108 9.87 -4.57 -14.27
CA PRO A 108 10.47 -4.17 -13.00
C PRO A 108 9.38 -3.54 -12.10
N TRP A 109 9.56 -3.67 -10.81
CA TRP A 109 8.73 -2.95 -9.86
C TRP A 109 9.32 -1.57 -9.58
N ARG A 110 8.73 -0.54 -10.17
CA ARG A 110 9.03 0.86 -9.90
C ARG A 110 7.96 1.40 -8.97
N ARG A 111 8.39 2.08 -7.90
CA ARG A 111 7.47 2.62 -6.90
C ARG A 111 8.04 3.83 -6.21
N ALA A 112 7.12 4.62 -5.66
CA ALA A 112 7.44 5.71 -4.76
C ALA A 112 7.06 5.29 -3.34
N TYR A 113 7.93 5.59 -2.39
CA TYR A 113 7.65 5.48 -0.96
C TYR A 113 7.41 6.87 -0.39
N VAL A 114 6.26 7.05 0.26
CA VAL A 114 5.90 8.30 0.93
C VAL A 114 5.78 7.98 2.42
N ILE A 115 6.80 8.33 3.19
CA ILE A 115 6.75 8.14 4.64
C ILE A 115 5.89 9.25 5.22
N LEU A 116 4.85 8.85 5.97
CA LEU A 116 3.87 9.77 6.54
C LEU A 116 4.41 10.42 7.81
N ALA A 117 4.07 11.69 8.01
CA ALA A 117 4.26 12.30 9.32
C ALA A 117 3.34 11.61 10.34
N SER A 118 3.75 11.58 11.60
CA SER A 118 2.99 10.91 12.68
C SER A 118 1.57 11.44 12.84
N THR A 119 1.32 12.70 12.43
CA THR A 119 0.02 13.35 12.52
C THR A 119 -0.85 13.11 11.30
N ALA A 120 -0.32 12.53 10.22
CA ALA A 120 -1.06 12.36 8.98
C ALA A 120 -2.14 11.29 9.13
N SER A 121 -3.34 11.61 8.65
CA SER A 121 -4.47 10.68 8.58
C SER A 121 -4.76 10.40 7.12
N VAL A 122 -4.68 9.12 6.72
CA VAL A 122 -4.94 8.71 5.33
C VAL A 122 -6.44 8.51 5.14
N PRO A 123 -7.06 9.14 4.14
CA PRO A 123 -8.50 9.00 3.90
C PRO A 123 -8.79 7.67 3.18
N PHE A 124 -8.52 6.57 3.84
CA PHE A 124 -8.82 5.23 3.34
C PHE A 124 -10.27 4.88 3.59
N HIS A 125 -10.95 4.39 2.55
CA HIS A 125 -12.33 3.92 2.65
C HIS A 125 -12.37 2.44 2.25
N PRO A 126 -12.74 1.52 3.19
CA PRO A 126 -12.77 0.10 2.88
C PRO A 126 -13.88 -0.23 1.88
N ARG A 127 -13.65 -1.28 1.08
CA ARG A 127 -14.68 -1.81 0.19
C ARG A 127 -15.81 -2.40 1.04
N PRO A 128 -17.09 -2.12 0.71
CA PRO A 128 -18.21 -2.70 1.44
C PRO A 128 -18.15 -4.22 1.44
N ALA A 129 -18.58 -4.84 2.56
CA ALA A 129 -18.68 -6.29 2.68
C ALA A 129 -19.61 -6.84 1.60
N GLY A 130 -19.20 -7.90 0.90
CA GLY A 130 -19.97 -8.54 -0.16
C GLY A 130 -19.92 -7.82 -1.51
N ALA A 131 -19.11 -6.77 -1.65
CA ALA A 131 -18.95 -6.05 -2.92
C ALA A 131 -17.84 -6.70 -3.79
#